data_6d095d2851b55d1b3f4156d19ac7953d
#
_entry.id   6d095d2851b55d1b3f4156d19ac7953d
#
_cell.length_a   1.000
_cell.length_b   1.000
_cell.length_c   1.000
_cell.angle_alpha   90.00
_cell.angle_beta   90.00
_cell.angle_gamma   90.00
#
_symmetry.space_group_name_H-M   'P 1'
#
loop_
_entity.id
_entity.type
_entity.pdbx_description
1 polymer ?
#
loop_
_entity_poly.entity_id
_entity_poly.type
_entity_poly.pdbx_seq_one_letter_code
_entity_poly.pdbx_strand_id
1 'polypeptide(L)'
;MKTVSKGRFLVFEGIDGSGKSELSARLSDYLNSEGIETILTAEPSDSWIGDTLRSETKLSGPIANTLFYVADRAEHTSQIKKWLNSGKWVICDRYVGSTLAYQGAVLADKVENAWDWIKEVNRPAIIPADITFLLRISPELAMERLSLRASSPTRFEKLNFLKKVCDNYEVIAEDDSSYCIIDASQSRDEVFSSVIKRLF
;
A
#
# COMPACT_ATOMS: atom_id res chain seq x y z
N MET A 1 -17.05 -27.61 -18.11
CA MET A 1 -16.58 -26.89 -16.92
C MET A 1 -15.92 -25.61 -17.41
N LYS A 2 -16.42 -24.42 -17.05
CA LYS A 2 -15.70 -23.16 -17.33
C LYS A 2 -14.42 -23.18 -16.47
N THR A 3 -13.27 -23.14 -17.08
CA THR A 3 -12.02 -22.88 -16.36
C THR A 3 -12.17 -21.53 -15.66
N VAL A 4 -12.30 -21.54 -14.33
CA VAL A 4 -12.28 -20.32 -13.54
C VAL A 4 -10.90 -19.71 -13.77
N SER A 5 -10.83 -18.52 -14.37
CA SER A 5 -9.56 -17.82 -14.51
C SER A 5 -9.03 -17.54 -13.12
N LYS A 6 -7.72 -17.74 -12.91
CA LYS A 6 -7.09 -17.45 -11.62
C LYS A 6 -7.25 -15.95 -11.32
N GLY A 7 -7.72 -15.61 -10.11
CA GLY A 7 -7.77 -14.23 -9.66
C GLY A 7 -6.38 -13.60 -9.70
N ARG A 8 -6.29 -12.26 -9.84
CA ARG A 8 -5.03 -11.50 -9.78
C ARG A 8 -5.01 -10.62 -8.56
N PHE A 9 -3.86 -10.50 -7.94
CA PHE A 9 -3.62 -9.65 -6.77
C PHE A 9 -2.83 -8.41 -7.19
N LEU A 10 -3.48 -7.25 -7.15
CA LEU A 10 -2.93 -5.94 -7.50
C LEU A 10 -2.82 -5.08 -6.25
N VAL A 11 -1.68 -4.45 -6.06
CA VAL A 11 -1.40 -3.60 -4.89
C VAL A 11 -1.06 -2.19 -5.35
N PHE A 12 -1.54 -1.18 -4.62
CA PHE A 12 -1.16 0.21 -4.78
C PHE A 12 -0.35 0.67 -3.57
N GLU A 13 0.87 1.14 -3.81
CA GLU A 13 1.79 1.65 -2.80
C GLU A 13 2.22 3.08 -3.09
N GLY A 14 2.76 3.77 -2.09
CA GLY A 14 3.25 5.14 -2.16
C GLY A 14 2.90 5.95 -0.92
N ILE A 15 3.43 7.16 -0.82
CA ILE A 15 3.20 8.05 0.32
C ILE A 15 1.77 8.60 0.36
N ASP A 16 1.36 9.15 1.52
CA ASP A 16 0.09 9.86 1.65
C ASP A 16 0.06 11.06 0.68
N GLY A 17 -1.07 11.25 0.01
CA GLY A 17 -1.22 12.29 -1.02
C GLY A 17 -0.83 11.84 -2.44
N SER A 18 -0.33 10.61 -2.64
CA SER A 18 0.01 10.10 -3.97
C SER A 18 -1.21 9.74 -4.84
N GLY A 19 -2.41 9.60 -4.25
CA GLY A 19 -3.65 9.32 -5.01
C GLY A 19 -4.04 7.85 -5.08
N LYS A 20 -3.44 6.98 -4.27
CA LYS A 20 -3.69 5.51 -4.26
C LYS A 20 -5.17 5.15 -4.18
N SER A 21 -5.87 5.67 -3.17
CA SER A 21 -7.28 5.29 -2.90
C SER A 21 -8.23 5.68 -4.04
N GLU A 22 -7.98 6.82 -4.68
CA GLU A 22 -8.76 7.25 -5.84
C GLU A 22 -8.47 6.36 -7.06
N LEU A 23 -7.19 6.05 -7.28
CA LEU A 23 -6.74 5.28 -8.43
C LEU A 23 -7.16 3.81 -8.31
N SER A 24 -7.05 3.21 -7.13
CA SER A 24 -7.50 1.84 -6.86
C SER A 24 -9.01 1.68 -7.03
N ALA A 25 -9.80 2.65 -6.55
CA ALA A 25 -11.24 2.68 -6.77
C ALA A 25 -11.59 2.80 -8.27
N ARG A 26 -10.95 3.72 -8.98
CA ARG A 26 -11.15 3.91 -10.43
C ARG A 26 -10.78 2.65 -11.22
N LEU A 27 -9.70 1.96 -10.84
CA LEU A 27 -9.33 0.69 -11.48
C LEU A 27 -10.36 -0.40 -11.21
N SER A 28 -10.88 -0.50 -9.99
CA SER A 28 -11.92 -1.45 -9.65
C SER A 28 -13.19 -1.24 -10.49
N ASP A 29 -13.65 0.01 -10.60
CA ASP A 29 -14.83 0.36 -11.41
C ASP A 29 -14.60 0.02 -12.88
N TYR A 30 -13.45 0.35 -13.43
CA TYR A 30 -13.08 0.06 -14.81
C TYR A 30 -13.08 -1.46 -15.08
N LEU A 31 -12.39 -2.26 -14.25
CA LEU A 31 -12.33 -3.72 -14.43
C LEU A 31 -13.70 -4.38 -14.30
N ASN A 32 -14.55 -3.93 -13.36
CA ASN A 32 -15.92 -4.39 -13.24
C ASN A 32 -16.75 -4.06 -14.49
N SER A 33 -16.55 -2.89 -15.11
CA SER A 33 -17.22 -2.52 -16.37
C SER A 33 -16.79 -3.39 -17.56
N GLU A 34 -15.54 -3.89 -17.53
CA GLU A 34 -15.01 -4.86 -18.50
C GLU A 34 -15.41 -6.32 -18.18
N GLY A 35 -16.25 -6.55 -17.18
CA GLY A 35 -16.74 -7.87 -16.79
C GLY A 35 -15.76 -8.69 -15.94
N ILE A 36 -14.72 -8.06 -15.38
CA ILE A 36 -13.76 -8.67 -14.48
C ILE A 36 -14.20 -8.38 -13.04
N GLU A 37 -14.68 -9.41 -12.34
CA GLU A 37 -15.14 -9.27 -10.95
C GLU A 37 -13.97 -8.90 -10.03
N THR A 38 -14.06 -7.74 -9.37
CA THR A 38 -13.01 -7.22 -8.48
C THR A 38 -13.49 -7.07 -7.03
N ILE A 39 -12.55 -7.22 -6.12
CA ILE A 39 -12.68 -6.80 -4.72
C ILE A 39 -11.69 -5.66 -4.49
N LEU A 40 -12.21 -4.51 -4.08
CA LEU A 40 -11.40 -3.39 -3.59
C LEU A 40 -11.27 -3.50 -2.08
N THR A 41 -10.03 -3.48 -1.59
CA THR A 41 -9.71 -3.55 -0.16
C THR A 41 -8.52 -2.67 0.17
N ALA A 42 -8.18 -2.54 1.44
CA ALA A 42 -7.07 -1.69 1.90
C ALA A 42 -6.42 -2.25 3.17
N GLU A 43 -5.22 -1.77 3.49
CA GLU A 43 -4.61 -1.94 4.82
C GLU A 43 -4.34 -0.57 5.47
N PRO A 44 -4.70 -0.38 6.77
CA PRO A 44 -5.32 -1.38 7.66
C PRO A 44 -6.68 -1.86 7.18
N SER A 45 -6.95 -3.17 7.36
CA SER A 45 -8.17 -3.83 6.89
C SER A 45 -9.42 -3.43 7.68
N ASP A 46 -10.61 -3.84 7.23
CA ASP A 46 -11.88 -3.64 7.95
C ASP A 46 -12.10 -4.67 9.08
N SER A 47 -11.00 -5.18 9.64
CA SER A 47 -11.00 -6.04 10.83
C SER A 47 -10.97 -5.20 12.11
N TRP A 48 -11.29 -5.83 13.27
CA TRP A 48 -11.13 -5.17 14.57
C TRP A 48 -9.68 -4.72 14.85
N ILE A 49 -8.68 -5.43 14.27
CA ILE A 49 -7.26 -5.06 14.36
C ILE A 49 -7.00 -3.80 13.54
N GLY A 50 -7.52 -3.75 12.30
CA GLY A 50 -7.44 -2.59 11.44
C GLY A 50 -8.18 -1.37 12.03
N ASP A 51 -9.32 -1.58 12.69
CA ASP A 51 -10.03 -0.53 13.42
C ASP A 51 -9.19 0.02 14.57
N THR A 52 -8.49 -0.84 15.30
CA THR A 52 -7.55 -0.43 16.36
C THR A 52 -6.42 0.43 15.78
N LEU A 53 -5.87 0.05 14.63
CA LEU A 53 -4.82 0.82 13.95
C LEU A 53 -5.29 2.19 13.45
N ARG A 54 -6.55 2.29 12.99
CA ARG A 54 -7.16 3.56 12.55
C ARG A 54 -7.61 4.44 13.70
N SER A 55 -7.86 3.85 14.86
CA SER A 55 -8.29 4.61 16.03
C SER A 55 -7.17 5.52 16.55
N GLU A 56 -7.55 6.63 17.20
CA GLU A 56 -6.59 7.51 17.87
C GLU A 56 -5.98 6.87 19.12
N THR A 57 -6.34 5.64 19.47
CA THR A 57 -5.76 4.85 20.55
C THR A 57 -4.32 4.53 20.19
N LYS A 58 -3.39 5.36 20.67
CA LYS A 58 -1.96 5.18 20.43
C LYS A 58 -1.49 3.91 21.12
N LEU A 59 -1.08 2.92 20.33
CA LEU A 59 -0.26 1.84 20.84
C LEU A 59 1.01 2.44 21.45
N SER A 60 1.43 1.92 22.61
CA SER A 60 2.44 2.51 23.47
C SER A 60 3.86 2.55 22.89
N GLY A 61 4.08 2.03 21.69
CA GLY A 61 5.40 2.05 21.07
C GLY A 61 5.41 1.59 19.60
N PRO A 62 6.46 1.95 18.86
CA PRO A 62 6.54 1.70 17.42
C PRO A 62 6.67 0.21 17.08
N ILE A 63 7.29 -0.61 17.94
CA ILE A 63 7.37 -2.06 17.75
C ILE A 63 5.98 -2.67 17.85
N ALA A 64 5.21 -2.34 18.91
CA ALA A 64 3.85 -2.84 19.07
C ALA A 64 2.98 -2.44 17.87
N ASN A 65 3.09 -1.18 17.42
CA ASN A 65 2.38 -0.69 16.24
C ASN A 65 2.73 -1.49 14.97
N THR A 66 4.02 -1.79 14.76
CA THR A 66 4.47 -2.62 13.63
C THR A 66 3.86 -4.01 13.70
N LEU A 67 3.87 -4.65 14.87
CA LEU A 67 3.29 -5.99 15.06
C LEU A 67 1.77 -6.01 14.86
N PHE A 68 1.08 -4.93 15.19
CA PHE A 68 -0.36 -4.80 14.88
C PHE A 68 -0.61 -4.72 13.37
N TYR A 69 0.21 -4.00 12.59
CA TYR A 69 0.13 -4.04 11.12
C TYR A 69 0.38 -5.45 10.57
N VAL A 70 1.32 -6.20 11.16
CA VAL A 70 1.58 -7.60 10.77
C VAL A 70 0.39 -8.50 11.09
N ALA A 71 -0.22 -8.34 12.27
CA ALA A 71 -1.38 -9.12 12.69
C ALA A 71 -2.61 -8.85 11.81
N ASP A 72 -2.89 -7.58 11.51
CA ASP A 72 -3.95 -7.17 10.59
C ASP A 72 -3.74 -7.79 9.20
N ARG A 73 -2.52 -7.71 8.66
CA ARG A 73 -2.15 -8.31 7.38
C ARG A 73 -2.31 -9.81 7.36
N ALA A 74 -1.95 -10.52 8.43
CA ALA A 74 -2.09 -11.97 8.49
C ALA A 74 -3.55 -12.41 8.37
N GLU A 75 -4.47 -11.71 9.04
CA GLU A 75 -5.91 -11.96 8.92
C GLU A 75 -6.41 -11.56 7.53
N HIS A 76 -6.06 -10.38 7.06
CA HIS A 76 -6.45 -9.86 5.75
C HIS A 76 -5.97 -10.75 4.60
N THR A 77 -4.72 -11.23 4.65
CA THR A 77 -4.16 -12.16 3.64
C THR A 77 -4.95 -13.47 3.57
N SER A 78 -5.47 -13.95 4.70
CA SER A 78 -6.35 -15.13 4.70
C SER A 78 -7.65 -14.87 3.93
N GLN A 79 -8.19 -13.68 4.02
CA GLN A 79 -9.37 -13.27 3.25
C GLN A 79 -9.03 -13.05 1.76
N ILE A 80 -7.91 -12.38 1.45
CA ILE A 80 -7.44 -12.19 0.06
C ILE A 80 -7.30 -13.54 -0.65
N LYS A 81 -6.69 -14.54 -0.01
CA LYS A 81 -6.58 -15.91 -0.58
C LYS A 81 -7.93 -16.50 -0.96
N LYS A 82 -8.98 -16.31 -0.14
CA LYS A 82 -10.32 -16.80 -0.44
C LYS A 82 -10.91 -16.13 -1.69
N TRP A 83 -10.77 -14.82 -1.83
CA TRP A 83 -11.24 -14.08 -2.99
C TRP A 83 -10.52 -14.49 -4.27
N LEU A 84 -9.18 -14.59 -4.24
CA LEU A 84 -8.37 -15.04 -5.37
C LEU A 84 -8.73 -16.46 -5.79
N ASN A 85 -8.96 -17.38 -4.84
CA ASN A 85 -9.36 -18.75 -5.11
C ASN A 85 -10.77 -18.86 -5.71
N SER A 86 -11.63 -17.85 -5.48
CA SER A 86 -12.95 -17.75 -6.14
C SER A 86 -12.89 -17.13 -7.54
N GLY A 87 -11.68 -16.81 -8.04
CA GLY A 87 -11.48 -16.25 -9.38
C GLY A 87 -11.61 -14.72 -9.46
N LYS A 88 -11.82 -14.04 -8.33
CA LYS A 88 -11.92 -12.58 -8.28
C LYS A 88 -10.54 -11.91 -8.31
N TRP A 89 -10.46 -10.77 -8.95
CA TRP A 89 -9.27 -9.93 -8.81
C TRP A 89 -9.35 -9.14 -7.50
N VAL A 90 -8.23 -8.99 -6.82
CA VAL A 90 -8.15 -8.23 -5.58
C VAL A 90 -7.27 -7.01 -5.81
N ILE A 91 -7.79 -5.83 -5.50
CA ILE A 91 -7.09 -4.55 -5.57
C ILE A 91 -6.94 -4.05 -4.14
N CYS A 92 -5.72 -3.89 -3.67
CA CYS A 92 -5.41 -3.48 -2.30
C CYS A 92 -4.71 -2.12 -2.26
N ASP A 93 -5.32 -1.15 -1.58
CA ASP A 93 -4.68 0.13 -1.26
C ASP A 93 -3.81 -0.07 -0.02
N ARG A 94 -2.50 -0.12 -0.21
CA ARG A 94 -1.44 -0.46 0.74
C ARG A 94 -1.36 -1.96 1.06
N TYR A 95 -0.13 -2.42 1.23
CA TYR A 95 0.20 -3.77 1.66
C TYR A 95 1.53 -3.75 2.42
N VAL A 96 2.34 -4.82 2.31
CA VAL A 96 3.63 -4.95 3.01
C VAL A 96 4.61 -3.84 2.70
N GLY A 97 4.60 -3.26 1.48
CA GLY A 97 5.45 -2.15 1.10
C GLY A 97 5.26 -0.93 1.98
N SER A 98 4.01 -0.61 2.35
CA SER A 98 3.72 0.47 3.31
C SER A 98 4.35 0.22 4.67
N THR A 99 4.31 -1.00 5.20
CA THR A 99 4.95 -1.31 6.49
C THR A 99 6.47 -1.21 6.39
N LEU A 100 7.07 -1.75 5.34
CA LEU A 100 8.52 -1.63 5.12
C LEU A 100 8.95 -0.16 5.01
N ALA A 101 8.22 0.65 4.22
CA ALA A 101 8.60 2.04 4.01
C ALA A 101 8.40 2.91 5.27
N TYR A 102 7.23 2.85 5.89
CA TYR A 102 6.88 3.71 7.03
C TYR A 102 7.51 3.23 8.33
N GLN A 103 7.37 1.94 8.67
CA GLN A 103 7.93 1.40 9.91
C GLN A 103 9.46 1.29 9.81
N GLY A 104 10.01 1.04 8.63
CA GLY A 104 11.45 1.15 8.38
C GLY A 104 12.00 2.53 8.75
N ALA A 105 11.31 3.60 8.34
CA ALA A 105 11.70 4.97 8.71
C ALA A 105 11.54 5.27 10.21
N VAL A 106 10.52 4.69 10.88
CA VAL A 106 10.26 4.89 12.31
C VAL A 106 11.22 4.10 13.20
N LEU A 107 11.62 2.90 12.78
CA LEU A 107 12.40 1.96 13.58
C LEU A 107 13.91 2.01 13.31
N ALA A 108 14.36 2.73 12.28
CA ALA A 108 15.76 2.77 11.84
C ALA A 108 16.76 2.99 12.99
N ASP A 109 16.44 3.88 13.92
CA ASP A 109 17.30 4.23 15.07
C ASP A 109 16.85 3.56 16.39
N LYS A 110 15.92 2.58 16.34
CA LYS A 110 15.30 1.99 17.53
C LYS A 110 15.44 0.47 17.62
N VAL A 111 15.64 -0.17 16.51
CA VAL A 111 15.76 -1.64 16.40
C VAL A 111 17.00 -1.92 15.56
N GLU A 112 17.89 -2.75 16.09
CA GLU A 112 19.04 -3.24 15.32
C GLU A 112 18.55 -4.05 14.13
N ASN A 113 19.09 -3.78 12.94
CA ASN A 113 18.67 -4.42 11.69
C ASN A 113 17.14 -4.35 11.46
N ALA A 114 16.54 -3.17 11.76
CA ALA A 114 15.09 -2.95 11.70
C ALA A 114 14.47 -3.42 10.37
N TRP A 115 15.16 -3.21 9.26
CA TRP A 115 14.72 -3.59 7.93
C TRP A 115 14.52 -5.10 7.79
N ASP A 116 15.52 -5.89 8.20
CA ASP A 116 15.46 -7.34 8.14
C ASP A 116 14.44 -7.89 9.12
N TRP A 117 14.37 -7.30 10.31
CA TRP A 117 13.36 -7.67 11.30
C TRP A 117 11.94 -7.46 10.78
N ILE A 118 11.65 -6.31 10.13
CA ILE A 118 10.33 -6.05 9.54
C ILE A 118 10.02 -7.06 8.42
N LYS A 119 10.99 -7.38 7.56
CA LYS A 119 10.84 -8.41 6.51
C LYS A 119 10.49 -9.77 7.14
N GLU A 120 11.23 -10.20 8.15
CA GLU A 120 11.04 -11.51 8.80
C GLU A 120 9.67 -11.65 9.50
N VAL A 121 9.23 -10.64 10.25
CA VAL A 121 7.93 -10.71 10.94
C VAL A 121 6.75 -10.67 9.96
N ASN A 122 6.92 -10.05 8.79
CA ASN A 122 5.91 -10.02 7.73
C ASN A 122 5.88 -11.29 6.88
N ARG A 123 6.99 -12.00 6.74
CA ARG A 123 7.13 -13.16 5.84
C ARG A 123 5.99 -14.18 5.92
N PRO A 124 5.52 -14.63 7.11
CA PRO A 124 4.40 -15.56 7.20
C PRO A 124 3.03 -14.93 6.91
N ALA A 125 2.93 -13.60 6.95
CA ALA A 125 1.69 -12.83 6.81
C ALA A 125 1.40 -12.37 5.37
N ILE A 126 2.29 -12.62 4.41
CA ILE A 126 2.16 -12.11 3.04
C ILE A 126 1.93 -13.21 2.01
N ILE A 127 1.37 -12.80 0.87
CA ILE A 127 1.43 -13.50 -0.41
C ILE A 127 2.00 -12.53 -1.45
N PRO A 128 2.69 -13.02 -2.49
CA PRO A 128 3.19 -12.15 -3.54
C PRO A 128 2.03 -11.50 -4.31
N ALA A 129 2.16 -10.22 -4.63
CA ALA A 129 1.29 -9.55 -5.58
C ALA A 129 1.69 -9.92 -7.01
N ASP A 130 0.70 -9.95 -7.92
CA ASP A 130 1.00 -10.10 -9.35
C ASP A 130 1.62 -8.81 -9.91
N ILE A 131 1.16 -7.64 -9.42
CA ILE A 131 1.74 -6.33 -9.71
C ILE A 131 1.55 -5.42 -8.49
N THR A 132 2.59 -4.70 -8.12
CA THR A 132 2.55 -3.60 -7.16
C THR A 132 2.79 -2.27 -7.88
N PHE A 133 1.80 -1.41 -7.97
CA PHE A 133 1.92 -0.07 -8.53
C PHE A 133 2.44 0.89 -7.47
N LEU A 134 3.70 1.31 -7.58
CA LEU A 134 4.27 2.35 -6.74
C LEU A 134 3.98 3.72 -7.35
N LEU A 135 3.09 4.47 -6.71
CA LEU A 135 2.75 5.84 -7.09
C LEU A 135 3.83 6.80 -6.60
N ARG A 136 4.84 7.03 -7.45
CA ARG A 136 5.96 7.92 -7.16
C ARG A 136 5.53 9.38 -7.28
N ILE A 137 5.74 10.15 -6.22
CA ILE A 137 5.48 11.58 -6.15
C ILE A 137 6.48 12.23 -5.19
N SER A 138 6.86 13.49 -5.44
CA SER A 138 7.71 14.19 -4.49
C SER A 138 6.98 14.45 -3.17
N PRO A 139 7.68 14.35 -2.03
CA PRO A 139 7.09 14.64 -0.72
C PRO A 139 6.47 16.05 -0.67
N GLU A 140 7.08 17.02 -1.35
CA GLU A 140 6.60 18.39 -1.42
C GLU A 140 5.21 18.49 -2.09
N LEU A 141 5.05 17.86 -3.25
CA LEU A 141 3.77 17.83 -3.98
C LEU A 141 2.72 17.01 -3.22
N ALA A 142 3.11 15.91 -2.60
CA ALA A 142 2.23 15.10 -1.76
C ALA A 142 1.70 15.91 -0.57
N MET A 143 2.56 16.67 0.10
CA MET A 143 2.21 17.58 1.19
C MET A 143 1.29 18.71 0.73
N GLU A 144 1.50 19.26 -0.46
CA GLU A 144 0.62 20.25 -1.06
C GLU A 144 -0.79 19.68 -1.25
N ARG A 145 -0.92 18.50 -1.87
CA ARG A 145 -2.20 17.82 -2.06
C ARG A 145 -2.93 17.52 -0.74
N LEU A 146 -2.18 17.20 0.32
CA LEU A 146 -2.73 16.98 1.66
C LEU A 146 -3.12 18.29 2.35
N SER A 147 -2.34 19.39 2.17
CA SER A 147 -2.60 20.70 2.80
C SER A 147 -3.84 21.37 2.25
N LEU A 148 -4.23 21.08 1.02
CA LEU A 148 -5.54 21.47 0.47
C LEU A 148 -6.71 20.81 1.24
N ARG A 149 -6.43 19.82 2.10
CA ARG A 149 -7.44 19.11 2.91
C ARG A 149 -7.36 19.42 4.41
N ALA A 150 -6.23 19.99 4.92
CA ALA A 150 -6.08 20.36 6.34
C ALA A 150 -4.86 21.28 6.60
N SER A 151 -4.99 22.25 7.52
CA SER A 151 -3.88 23.10 8.01
C SER A 151 -3.26 22.49 9.28
N SER A 152 -1.94 22.26 9.31
CA SER A 152 -1.21 21.75 10.49
C SER A 152 0.17 22.39 10.68
N PRO A 153 0.61 22.66 11.93
CA PRO A 153 1.88 23.38 12.24
C PRO A 153 3.18 22.55 12.12
N THR A 154 3.13 21.24 11.93
CA THR A 154 4.31 20.34 11.93
C THR A 154 4.84 19.99 10.53
N ARG A 155 4.74 20.94 9.60
CA ARG A 155 5.00 20.70 8.16
C ARG A 155 6.43 20.22 7.86
N PHE A 156 7.44 20.77 8.52
CA PHE A 156 8.85 20.46 8.22
C PHE A 156 9.28 19.06 8.69
N GLU A 157 8.90 18.67 9.91
CA GLU A 157 9.19 17.33 10.44
C GLU A 157 8.49 16.24 9.62
N LYS A 158 7.25 16.49 9.21
CA LYS A 158 6.49 15.59 8.35
C LYS A 158 7.13 15.44 6.96
N LEU A 159 7.64 16.51 6.39
CA LEU A 159 8.35 16.48 5.11
C LEU A 159 9.61 15.62 5.17
N ASN A 160 10.46 15.81 6.20
CA ASN A 160 11.68 15.02 6.39
C ASN A 160 11.37 13.54 6.61
N PHE A 161 10.30 13.23 7.35
CA PHE A 161 9.85 11.86 7.51
C PHE A 161 9.39 11.25 6.18
N LEU A 162 8.59 11.96 5.39
CA LEU A 162 8.13 11.48 4.09
C LEU A 162 9.28 11.28 3.09
N LYS A 163 10.36 12.07 3.16
CA LYS A 163 11.58 11.83 2.36
C LYS A 163 12.17 10.45 2.68
N LYS A 164 12.36 10.13 3.96
CA LYS A 164 12.85 8.81 4.37
C LYS A 164 11.92 7.67 3.89
N VAL A 165 10.61 7.88 3.94
CA VAL A 165 9.64 6.90 3.44
C VAL A 165 9.75 6.72 1.92
N CYS A 166 9.95 7.79 1.17
CA CYS A 166 10.18 7.70 -0.28
C CYS A 166 11.47 6.94 -0.59
N ASP A 167 12.57 7.25 0.10
CA ASP A 167 13.85 6.54 -0.08
C ASP A 167 13.68 5.04 0.17
N ASN A 168 12.94 4.67 1.21
CA ASN A 168 12.62 3.26 1.49
C ASN A 168 11.79 2.61 0.37
N TYR A 169 10.81 3.32 -0.21
CA TYR A 169 10.05 2.78 -1.34
C TYR A 169 10.91 2.57 -2.60
N GLU A 170 11.91 3.44 -2.86
CA GLU A 170 12.84 3.22 -3.96
C GLU A 170 13.63 1.93 -3.76
N VAL A 171 14.18 1.71 -2.56
CA VAL A 171 14.91 0.47 -2.22
C VAL A 171 14.02 -0.77 -2.40
N ILE A 172 12.76 -0.72 -1.94
CA ILE A 172 11.80 -1.82 -2.10
C ILE A 172 11.56 -2.12 -3.58
N ALA A 173 11.34 -1.08 -4.38
CA ALA A 173 11.02 -1.22 -5.79
C ALA A 173 12.22 -1.71 -6.65
N GLU A 174 13.45 -1.44 -6.21
CA GLU A 174 14.66 -1.99 -6.83
C GLU A 174 14.85 -3.48 -6.53
N ASP A 175 14.47 -3.91 -5.31
CA ASP A 175 14.65 -5.30 -4.85
C ASP A 175 13.54 -6.26 -5.34
N ASP A 176 12.37 -5.75 -5.75
CA ASP A 176 11.19 -6.56 -6.10
C ASP A 176 10.67 -6.25 -7.51
N SER A 177 10.86 -7.19 -8.43
CA SER A 177 10.45 -7.06 -9.83
C SER A 177 8.92 -6.98 -10.05
N SER A 178 8.10 -7.26 -9.03
CA SER A 178 6.64 -7.06 -9.08
C SER A 178 6.25 -5.58 -9.04
N TYR A 179 7.18 -4.70 -8.63
CA TYR A 179 6.93 -3.26 -8.55
C TYR A 179 6.96 -2.61 -9.94
N CYS A 180 5.91 -1.86 -10.21
CA CYS A 180 5.77 -1.01 -11.39
C CYS A 180 5.65 0.44 -10.93
N ILE A 181 6.67 1.24 -11.22
CA ILE A 181 6.69 2.65 -10.83
C ILE A 181 5.82 3.46 -11.78
N ILE A 182 4.91 4.23 -11.22
CA ILE A 182 3.98 5.14 -11.91
C ILE A 182 4.26 6.58 -11.44
N ASP A 183 4.54 7.46 -12.37
CA ASP A 183 4.69 8.90 -12.07
C ASP A 183 3.34 9.50 -11.70
N ALA A 184 3.11 9.69 -10.41
CA ALA A 184 1.88 10.24 -9.86
C ALA A 184 1.86 11.78 -9.79
N SER A 185 2.87 12.46 -10.35
CA SER A 185 2.85 13.92 -10.50
C SER A 185 1.96 14.39 -11.64
N GLN A 186 1.69 13.53 -12.61
CA GLN A 186 0.88 13.78 -13.79
C GLN A 186 -0.61 13.96 -13.47
N SER A 187 -1.41 14.25 -14.49
CA SER A 187 -2.86 14.33 -14.37
C SER A 187 -3.45 12.94 -14.01
N ARG A 188 -4.64 12.94 -13.40
CA ARG A 188 -5.34 11.72 -13.01
C ARG A 188 -5.57 10.75 -14.17
N ASP A 189 -5.82 11.28 -15.36
CA ASP A 189 -6.08 10.47 -16.56
C ASP A 189 -4.80 9.85 -17.13
N GLU A 190 -3.69 10.58 -17.11
CA GLU A 190 -2.37 10.09 -17.52
C GLU A 190 -1.88 9.00 -16.57
N VAL A 191 -2.01 9.20 -15.25
CA VAL A 191 -1.68 8.20 -14.23
C VAL A 191 -2.51 6.94 -14.44
N PHE A 192 -3.83 7.06 -14.61
CA PHE A 192 -4.71 5.94 -14.86
C PHE A 192 -4.36 5.20 -16.16
N SER A 193 -4.11 5.93 -17.25
CA SER A 193 -3.68 5.36 -18.52
C SER A 193 -2.38 4.57 -18.40
N SER A 194 -1.45 5.06 -17.57
CA SER A 194 -0.19 4.38 -17.29
C SER A 194 -0.38 3.05 -16.55
N VAL A 195 -1.33 3.00 -15.59
CA VAL A 195 -1.71 1.75 -14.89
C VAL A 195 -2.32 0.76 -15.87
N ILE A 196 -3.26 1.18 -16.71
CA ILE A 196 -3.92 0.31 -17.70
C ILE A 196 -2.90 -0.28 -18.67
N LYS A 197 -1.96 0.51 -19.20
CA LYS A 197 -0.90 0.04 -20.10
C LYS A 197 0.05 -0.99 -19.50
N ARG A 198 0.14 -1.06 -18.18
CA ARG A 198 0.98 -2.04 -17.47
C ARG A 198 0.21 -3.30 -17.11
N LEU A 199 -1.11 -3.22 -17.14
CA LEU A 199 -1.98 -4.31 -16.77
C LEU A 199 -2.33 -5.20 -17.98
N PHE A 200 -2.42 -4.59 -19.15
CA PHE A 200 -2.75 -5.19 -20.44
C PHE A 200 -1.66 -4.91 -21.48
#